data_3d71784804997377c3f0c78de88bf949
#
_entry.id   3d71784804997377c3f0c78de88bf949
#
_cell.length_a   1.000
_cell.length_b   1.000
_cell.length_c   1.000
_cell.angle_alpha   90.00
_cell.angle_beta   90.00
_cell.angle_gamma   90.00
#
_symmetry.space_group_name_H-M   'P 1'
#
loop_
_entity.id
_entity.type
_entity.pdbx_description
1 polymer ?
#
loop_
_entity_poly.entity_id
_entity_poly.type
_entity_poly.pdbx_seq_one_letter_code
_entity_poly.pdbx_strand_id
1 'polypeptide(L)'
;MKYLKNRRFTVVLFFTVLLIALSFNSCDAFIKSKSQQNKEIEQTQQTIATNKNEAKLLLMLSKDNQDVIHLSKKLQHLVTKDSAVTLIKKIEETHIEIAEAFNTVATNKLISIPNYSEISPSNVIVDSSQENKIKALQKLKAIIDNQLFLLNKLSKTTNSKTFKKLIVKADSKINDSLTRTKNIINTLNTNS
;
A
#
# COMPACT_ATOMS: atom_id res chain seq x y z
N MET A 1 72.54 12.04 -43.50
CA MET A 1 71.92 12.37 -42.16
C MET A 1 70.55 13.08 -42.19
N LYS A 2 69.98 13.45 -43.32
CA LYS A 2 68.65 14.13 -43.37
C LYS A 2 67.43 13.17 -43.18
N TYR A 3 67.53 11.90 -43.56
CA TYR A 3 66.43 10.94 -43.50
C TYR A 3 66.06 10.49 -42.06
N LEU A 4 66.99 10.44 -41.15
CA LEU A 4 66.74 10.02 -39.77
C LEU A 4 65.99 11.09 -38.94
N LYS A 5 66.11 12.37 -39.31
CA LYS A 5 65.48 13.48 -38.60
C LYS A 5 63.98 13.55 -38.90
N ASN A 6 63.56 13.24 -40.12
CA ASN A 6 62.14 13.20 -40.53
C ASN A 6 61.40 12.04 -39.87
N ARG A 7 62.05 10.87 -39.73
CA ARG A 7 61.41 9.67 -39.14
C ARG A 7 61.07 9.89 -37.65
N ARG A 8 61.93 10.57 -36.92
CA ARG A 8 61.66 10.90 -35.50
C ARG A 8 60.52 11.92 -35.36
N PHE A 9 60.45 12.88 -36.26
CA PHE A 9 59.41 13.88 -36.27
C PHE A 9 58.02 13.27 -36.58
N THR A 10 57.95 12.36 -37.53
CA THR A 10 56.73 11.63 -37.90
C THR A 10 56.24 10.74 -36.77
N VAL A 11 57.12 10.05 -36.05
CA VAL A 11 56.76 9.22 -34.89
C VAL A 11 56.23 10.04 -33.73
N VAL A 12 56.84 11.17 -33.41
CA VAL A 12 56.37 12.07 -32.37
C VAL A 12 54.99 12.65 -32.74
N LEU A 13 54.80 13.06 -34.00
CA LEU A 13 53.50 13.57 -34.45
C LEU A 13 52.38 12.50 -34.37
N PHE A 14 52.71 11.24 -34.69
CA PHE A 14 51.76 10.14 -34.60
C PHE A 14 51.36 9.84 -33.14
N PHE A 15 52.28 9.88 -32.19
CA PHE A 15 52.02 9.71 -30.76
C PHE A 15 51.21 10.85 -30.18
N THR A 16 51.43 12.11 -30.60
CA THR A 16 50.63 13.26 -30.12
C THR A 16 49.20 13.20 -30.65
N VAL A 17 48.98 12.81 -31.91
CA VAL A 17 47.63 12.65 -32.48
C VAL A 17 46.89 11.49 -31.80
N LEU A 18 47.59 10.38 -31.50
CA LEU A 18 46.98 9.22 -30.79
C LEU A 18 46.58 9.59 -29.35
N LEU A 19 47.40 10.38 -28.63
CA LEU A 19 47.08 10.88 -27.27
C LEU A 19 45.86 11.82 -27.26
N ILE A 20 45.73 12.69 -28.26
CA ILE A 20 44.58 13.57 -28.40
C ILE A 20 43.29 12.75 -28.70
N ALA A 21 43.36 11.76 -29.59
CA ALA A 21 42.21 10.90 -29.89
C ALA A 21 41.72 10.09 -28.69
N LEU A 22 42.61 9.66 -27.80
CA LEU A 22 42.26 8.94 -26.57
C LEU A 22 41.59 9.85 -25.54
N SER A 23 41.94 11.16 -25.51
CA SER A 23 41.33 12.12 -24.57
C SER A 23 39.88 12.42 -24.89
N PHE A 24 39.45 12.45 -26.15
CA PHE A 24 38.05 12.70 -26.53
C PHE A 24 37.10 11.54 -26.18
N ASN A 25 37.58 10.29 -26.23
CA ASN A 25 36.75 9.14 -25.84
C ASN A 25 36.52 9.02 -24.32
N SER A 26 37.43 9.58 -23.52
CA SER A 26 37.31 9.54 -22.05
C SER A 26 36.18 10.46 -21.52
N CYS A 27 35.93 11.61 -22.15
CA CYS A 27 34.86 12.52 -21.73
C CYS A 27 33.47 11.93 -21.97
N ASP A 28 33.21 11.29 -23.10
CA ASP A 28 31.92 10.69 -23.41
C ASP A 28 31.57 9.54 -22.47
N ALA A 29 32.55 8.72 -22.10
CA ALA A 29 32.35 7.62 -21.15
C ALA A 29 32.03 8.15 -19.74
N PHE A 30 32.68 9.25 -19.31
CA PHE A 30 32.42 9.86 -18.01
C PHE A 30 31.04 10.52 -17.95
N ILE A 31 30.61 11.21 -19.00
CA ILE A 31 29.27 11.85 -19.07
C ILE A 31 28.17 10.78 -19.08
N LYS A 32 28.35 9.69 -19.84
CA LYS A 32 27.43 8.57 -19.86
C LYS A 32 27.30 7.88 -18.49
N SER A 33 28.41 7.66 -17.78
CA SER A 33 28.40 7.05 -16.44
C SER A 33 27.67 7.93 -15.42
N LYS A 34 27.89 9.25 -15.45
CA LYS A 34 27.21 10.22 -14.57
C LYS A 34 25.70 10.30 -14.85
N SER A 35 25.30 10.24 -16.12
CA SER A 35 23.87 10.20 -16.49
C SER A 35 23.19 8.91 -16.04
N GLN A 36 23.86 7.76 -16.13
CA GLN A 36 23.35 6.48 -15.62
C GLN A 36 23.23 6.50 -14.10
N GLN A 37 24.24 6.99 -13.39
CA GLN A 37 24.23 7.12 -11.94
C GLN A 37 23.10 8.04 -11.44
N ASN A 38 22.86 9.16 -12.11
CA ASN A 38 21.73 10.03 -11.77
C ASN A 38 20.37 9.34 -11.95
N LYS A 39 20.18 8.57 -13.04
CA LYS A 39 18.95 7.79 -13.26
C LYS A 39 18.73 6.72 -12.20
N GLU A 40 19.79 6.03 -11.77
CA GLU A 40 19.73 5.03 -10.70
C GLU A 40 19.37 5.67 -9.36
N ILE A 41 19.92 6.84 -9.05
CA ILE A 41 19.58 7.62 -7.85
C ILE A 41 18.11 8.03 -7.87
N GLU A 42 17.61 8.58 -8.99
CA GLU A 42 16.21 8.97 -9.14
C GLU A 42 15.26 7.77 -9.00
N GLN A 43 15.57 6.64 -9.64
CA GLN A 43 14.79 5.41 -9.51
C GLN A 43 14.77 4.88 -8.09
N THR A 44 15.91 4.94 -7.39
CA THR A 44 16.02 4.53 -5.99
C THR A 44 15.18 5.43 -5.09
N GLN A 45 15.26 6.75 -5.26
CA GLN A 45 14.45 7.70 -4.50
C GLN A 45 12.95 7.51 -4.75
N GLN A 46 12.53 7.29 -5.99
CA GLN A 46 11.15 7.01 -6.34
C GLN A 46 10.66 5.69 -5.70
N THR A 47 11.50 4.66 -5.68
CA THR A 47 11.18 3.38 -5.04
C THR A 47 11.01 3.54 -3.53
N ILE A 48 11.89 4.28 -2.86
CA ILE A 48 11.81 4.58 -1.43
C ILE A 48 10.51 5.36 -1.12
N ALA A 49 10.19 6.38 -1.90
CA ALA A 49 8.97 7.17 -1.73
C ALA A 49 7.70 6.29 -1.92
N THR A 50 7.68 5.42 -2.92
CA THR A 50 6.59 4.47 -3.15
C THR A 50 6.41 3.52 -1.97
N ASN A 51 7.49 2.90 -1.49
CA ASN A 51 7.44 1.99 -0.34
C ASN A 51 6.96 2.69 0.94
N LYS A 52 7.40 3.93 1.19
CA LYS A 52 6.93 4.74 2.33
C LYS A 52 5.42 5.01 2.25
N ASN A 53 4.91 5.35 1.07
CA ASN A 53 3.48 5.60 0.86
C ASN A 53 2.66 4.30 0.97
N GLU A 54 3.13 3.19 0.44
CA GLU A 54 2.52 1.87 0.63
C GLU A 54 2.41 1.53 2.13
N ALA A 55 3.51 1.68 2.88
CA ALA A 55 3.54 1.39 4.32
C ALA A 55 2.52 2.26 5.09
N LYS A 56 2.45 3.55 4.78
CA LYS A 56 1.48 4.46 5.40
C LYS A 56 0.03 4.03 5.12
N LEU A 57 -0.29 3.70 3.88
CA LEU A 57 -1.64 3.27 3.49
C LEU A 57 -2.02 1.93 4.12
N LEU A 58 -1.08 0.99 4.20
CA LEU A 58 -1.29 -0.30 4.87
C LEU A 58 -1.53 -0.14 6.37
N LEU A 59 -0.80 0.77 7.03
CA LEU A 59 -1.03 1.05 8.44
C LEU A 59 -2.44 1.63 8.69
N MET A 60 -2.90 2.54 7.84
CA MET A 60 -4.24 3.10 7.93
C MET A 60 -5.32 2.03 7.67
N LEU A 61 -5.14 1.19 6.65
CA LEU A 61 -6.03 0.05 6.36
C LEU A 61 -6.07 -0.94 7.52
N SER A 62 -4.92 -1.26 8.12
CA SER A 62 -4.85 -2.14 9.28
C SER A 62 -5.63 -1.57 10.46
N LYS A 63 -5.50 -0.28 10.75
CA LYS A 63 -6.27 0.39 11.81
C LYS A 63 -7.76 0.32 11.56
N ASP A 64 -8.22 0.71 10.38
CA ASP A 64 -9.64 0.67 10.03
C ASP A 64 -10.19 -0.76 10.11
N ASN A 65 -9.39 -1.75 9.68
CA ASN A 65 -9.76 -3.15 9.72
C ASN A 65 -9.96 -3.63 11.18
N GLN A 66 -9.12 -3.18 12.10
CA GLN A 66 -9.25 -3.43 13.53
C GLN A 66 -10.54 -2.83 14.09
N ASP A 67 -10.79 -1.58 13.75
CA ASP A 67 -12.01 -0.88 14.19
C ASP A 67 -13.27 -1.62 13.71
N VAL A 68 -13.28 -2.15 12.47
CA VAL A 68 -14.38 -3.00 11.97
C VAL A 68 -14.53 -4.27 12.79
N ILE A 69 -13.45 -5.01 13.02
CA ILE A 69 -13.47 -6.26 13.80
C ILE A 69 -14.02 -6.00 15.22
N HIS A 70 -13.48 -5.00 15.91
CA HIS A 70 -13.91 -4.67 17.28
C HIS A 70 -15.35 -4.20 17.35
N LEU A 71 -15.78 -3.34 16.41
CA LEU A 71 -17.14 -2.84 16.39
C LEU A 71 -18.13 -3.95 16.04
N SER A 72 -17.77 -4.86 15.11
CA SER A 72 -18.58 -6.03 14.78
C SER A 72 -18.74 -6.94 15.97
N LYS A 73 -17.68 -7.24 16.75
CA LYS A 73 -17.77 -8.02 17.99
C LYS A 73 -18.74 -7.39 18.99
N LYS A 74 -18.63 -6.08 19.23
CA LYS A 74 -19.55 -5.38 20.14
C LYS A 74 -21.01 -5.47 19.67
N LEU A 75 -21.24 -5.24 18.38
CA LEU A 75 -22.60 -5.27 17.79
C LEU A 75 -23.25 -6.65 17.86
N GLN A 76 -22.51 -7.75 17.78
CA GLN A 76 -23.05 -9.12 17.93
C GLN A 76 -23.71 -9.32 19.30
N HIS A 77 -23.20 -8.69 20.36
CA HIS A 77 -23.78 -8.80 21.70
C HIS A 77 -24.98 -7.87 21.94
N LEU A 78 -25.17 -6.86 21.09
CA LEU A 78 -26.19 -5.82 21.28
C LEU A 78 -27.40 -6.00 20.36
N VAL A 79 -27.21 -6.62 19.20
CA VAL A 79 -28.25 -6.90 18.24
C VAL A 79 -28.92 -8.24 18.60
N THR A 80 -30.24 -8.23 18.75
CA THR A 80 -31.00 -9.41 19.18
C THR A 80 -31.57 -10.24 18.01
N LYS A 81 -31.55 -9.69 16.78
CA LYS A 81 -32.10 -10.39 15.60
C LYS A 81 -31.04 -11.33 15.02
N ASP A 82 -31.30 -12.64 15.07
CA ASP A 82 -30.36 -13.68 14.64
C ASP A 82 -29.80 -13.49 13.21
N SER A 83 -30.64 -13.07 12.27
CA SER A 83 -30.20 -12.79 10.90
C SER A 83 -29.19 -11.63 10.84
N ALA A 84 -29.37 -10.58 11.64
CA ALA A 84 -28.44 -9.47 11.70
C ALA A 84 -27.14 -9.86 12.42
N VAL A 85 -27.22 -10.64 13.50
CA VAL A 85 -26.04 -11.19 14.20
C VAL A 85 -25.20 -12.02 13.26
N THR A 86 -25.82 -12.89 12.45
CA THR A 86 -25.14 -13.71 11.45
C THR A 86 -24.42 -12.86 10.40
N LEU A 87 -25.03 -11.78 9.92
CA LEU A 87 -24.39 -10.86 8.96
C LEU A 87 -23.22 -10.10 9.60
N ILE A 88 -23.36 -9.64 10.84
CA ILE A 88 -22.27 -8.95 11.57
C ILE A 88 -21.09 -9.89 11.81
N LYS A 89 -21.35 -11.15 12.17
CA LYS A 89 -20.30 -12.16 12.33
C LYS A 89 -19.53 -12.39 11.02
N LYS A 90 -20.24 -12.47 9.88
CA LYS A 90 -19.60 -12.58 8.56
C LYS A 90 -18.74 -11.36 8.21
N ILE A 91 -19.13 -10.16 8.63
CA ILE A 91 -18.30 -8.95 8.47
C ILE A 91 -17.01 -9.12 9.27
N GLU A 92 -17.09 -9.51 10.53
CA GLU A 92 -15.93 -9.74 11.38
C GLU A 92 -14.95 -10.76 10.78
N GLU A 93 -15.45 -11.96 10.42
CA GLU A 93 -14.66 -13.04 9.81
C GLU A 93 -13.97 -12.57 8.52
N THR A 94 -14.69 -11.84 7.67
CA THR A 94 -14.14 -11.28 6.43
C THR A 94 -12.96 -10.33 6.71
N HIS A 95 -13.11 -9.47 7.71
CA HIS A 95 -12.06 -8.50 8.04
C HIS A 95 -10.85 -9.12 8.75
N ILE A 96 -11.03 -10.22 9.49
CA ILE A 96 -9.92 -11.04 10.01
C ILE A 96 -9.12 -11.65 8.85
N GLU A 97 -9.77 -12.29 7.88
CA GLU A 97 -9.08 -12.86 6.71
C GLU A 97 -8.32 -11.78 5.90
N ILE A 98 -8.89 -10.59 5.77
CA ILE A 98 -8.24 -9.47 5.09
C ILE A 98 -7.00 -9.01 5.86
N ALA A 99 -7.08 -8.91 7.20
CA ALA A 99 -5.95 -8.55 8.04
C ALA A 99 -4.78 -9.51 7.87
N GLU A 100 -5.05 -10.82 7.93
CA GLU A 100 -4.04 -11.87 7.76
C GLU A 100 -3.38 -11.82 6.38
N ALA A 101 -4.20 -11.65 5.32
CA ALA A 101 -3.71 -11.56 3.96
C ALA A 101 -2.81 -10.33 3.73
N PHE A 102 -3.19 -9.16 4.26
CA PHE A 102 -2.35 -7.96 4.17
C PHE A 102 -1.09 -8.08 5.00
N ASN A 103 -1.15 -8.65 6.20
CA ASN A 103 0.02 -8.88 7.05
C ASN A 103 1.05 -9.77 6.34
N THR A 104 0.60 -10.87 5.71
CA THR A 104 1.47 -11.77 4.95
C THR A 104 2.22 -11.04 3.84
N VAL A 105 1.52 -10.23 3.04
CA VAL A 105 2.15 -9.51 1.92
C VAL A 105 3.03 -8.36 2.42
N ALA A 106 2.64 -7.67 3.49
CA ALA A 106 3.43 -6.62 4.11
C ALA A 106 4.75 -7.16 4.67
N THR A 107 4.70 -8.29 5.39
CA THR A 107 5.89 -8.97 5.92
C THR A 107 6.88 -9.35 4.82
N ASN A 108 6.38 -9.88 3.70
CA ASN A 108 7.21 -10.20 2.54
C ASN A 108 7.89 -8.96 1.91
N LYS A 109 7.38 -7.77 2.17
CA LYS A 109 7.96 -6.49 1.75
C LYS A 109 8.74 -5.78 2.85
N LEU A 110 8.94 -6.43 3.99
CA LEU A 110 9.57 -5.85 5.19
C LEU A 110 8.81 -4.61 5.72
N ILE A 111 7.50 -4.56 5.51
CA ILE A 111 6.61 -3.53 6.07
C ILE A 111 5.99 -4.11 7.34
N SER A 112 6.29 -3.49 8.48
CA SER A 112 5.68 -3.87 9.75
C SER A 112 4.27 -3.26 9.85
N ILE A 113 3.27 -4.13 10.00
CA ILE A 113 1.90 -3.74 10.33
C ILE A 113 1.62 -4.27 11.74
N PRO A 114 1.14 -3.42 12.68
CA PRO A 114 0.77 -3.88 14.01
C PRO A 114 -0.30 -4.99 13.93
N ASN A 115 -0.16 -6.00 14.76
CA ASN A 115 -1.21 -7.01 14.91
C ASN A 115 -2.49 -6.36 15.45
N TYR A 116 -3.62 -6.92 15.05
CA TYR A 116 -4.93 -6.37 15.45
C TYR A 116 -5.15 -6.36 16.97
N SER A 117 -4.51 -7.24 17.73
CA SER A 117 -4.51 -7.27 19.19
C SER A 117 -3.74 -6.12 19.84
N GLU A 118 -2.86 -5.44 19.11
CA GLU A 118 -1.99 -4.37 19.60
C GLU A 118 -2.58 -2.97 19.38
N ILE A 119 -3.61 -2.87 18.53
CA ILE A 119 -4.28 -1.60 18.23
C ILE A 119 -5.44 -1.42 19.20
N SER A 120 -5.38 -0.38 20.02
CA SER A 120 -6.51 -0.03 20.89
C SER A 120 -7.75 0.30 20.05
N PRO A 121 -8.91 -0.34 20.33
CA PRO A 121 -10.13 -0.06 19.60
C PRO A 121 -10.55 1.41 19.83
N SER A 122 -11.10 2.03 18.77
CA SER A 122 -11.71 3.34 18.94
C SER A 122 -12.81 3.27 19.99
N ASN A 123 -12.83 4.23 20.93
CA ASN A 123 -13.82 4.29 22.01
C ASN A 123 -15.22 4.58 21.44
N VAL A 124 -15.89 3.56 20.95
CA VAL A 124 -17.30 3.61 20.59
C VAL A 124 -18.08 3.04 21.78
N ILE A 125 -18.73 3.93 22.52
CA ILE A 125 -19.70 3.51 23.53
C ILE A 125 -20.94 3.05 22.74
N VAL A 126 -21.22 1.77 22.76
CA VAL A 126 -22.45 1.20 22.21
C VAL A 126 -23.24 0.67 23.38
N ASP A 127 -24.34 1.36 23.70
CA ASP A 127 -25.34 0.86 24.65
C ASP A 127 -26.45 0.07 23.93
N SER A 128 -27.37 -0.50 24.70
CA SER A 128 -28.44 -1.34 24.18
C SER A 128 -29.60 -0.55 23.51
N SER A 129 -29.56 0.76 23.49
CA SER A 129 -30.62 1.57 22.86
C SER A 129 -30.60 1.36 21.32
N GLN A 130 -31.79 1.39 20.72
CA GLN A 130 -31.96 1.22 19.27
C GLN A 130 -31.17 2.32 18.49
N GLU A 131 -31.24 3.56 18.98
CA GLU A 131 -30.56 4.70 18.37
C GLU A 131 -29.04 4.49 18.36
N ASN A 132 -28.46 4.03 19.47
CA ASN A 132 -27.02 3.82 19.57
C ASN A 132 -26.54 2.61 18.75
N LYS A 133 -27.36 1.55 18.58
CA LYS A 133 -27.09 0.46 17.64
C LYS A 133 -27.01 0.97 16.21
N ILE A 134 -27.96 1.81 15.78
CA ILE A 134 -27.98 2.40 14.45
C ILE A 134 -26.76 3.32 14.25
N LYS A 135 -26.42 4.18 15.22
CA LYS A 135 -25.22 5.01 15.18
C LYS A 135 -23.93 4.19 15.05
N ALA A 136 -23.83 3.07 15.79
CA ALA A 136 -22.69 2.18 15.71
C ALA A 136 -22.58 1.50 14.32
N LEU A 137 -23.69 1.08 13.73
CA LEU A 137 -23.73 0.53 12.38
C LEU A 137 -23.39 1.58 11.31
N GLN A 138 -23.84 2.83 11.49
CA GLN A 138 -23.46 3.93 10.61
C GLN A 138 -21.95 4.22 10.69
N LYS A 139 -21.37 4.15 11.90
CA LYS A 139 -19.93 4.24 12.08
C LYS A 139 -19.19 3.08 11.41
N LEU A 140 -19.69 1.84 11.59
CA LEU A 140 -19.15 0.66 10.90
C LEU A 140 -19.14 0.86 9.38
N LYS A 141 -20.26 1.32 8.82
CA LYS A 141 -20.39 1.67 7.40
C LYS A 141 -19.33 2.68 6.97
N ALA A 142 -19.16 3.77 7.73
CA ALA A 142 -18.21 4.83 7.39
C ALA A 142 -16.74 4.33 7.39
N ILE A 143 -16.38 3.45 8.34
CA ILE A 143 -15.05 2.85 8.37
C ILE A 143 -14.82 1.94 7.15
N ILE A 144 -15.83 1.13 6.78
CA ILE A 144 -15.76 0.27 5.60
C ILE A 144 -15.66 1.09 4.31
N ASP A 145 -16.41 2.19 4.19
CA ASP A 145 -16.29 3.12 3.05
C ASP A 145 -14.86 3.72 2.97
N ASN A 146 -14.27 4.09 4.12
CA ASN A 146 -12.88 4.59 4.15
C ASN A 146 -11.86 3.52 3.73
N GLN A 147 -12.07 2.27 4.10
CA GLN A 147 -11.21 1.16 3.64
C GLN A 147 -11.21 1.03 2.12
N LEU A 148 -12.36 1.12 1.46
CA LEU A 148 -12.46 1.10 0.00
C LEU A 148 -11.69 2.25 -0.64
N PHE A 149 -11.79 3.45 -0.04
CA PHE A 149 -11.01 4.61 -0.49
C PHE A 149 -9.50 4.39 -0.33
N LEU A 150 -9.05 3.82 0.79
CA LEU A 150 -7.64 3.51 1.04
C LEU A 150 -7.12 2.43 0.10
N LEU A 151 -7.93 1.39 -0.20
CA LEU A 151 -7.60 0.37 -1.19
C LEU A 151 -7.39 0.94 -2.59
N ASN A 152 -8.27 1.85 -3.01
CA ASN A 152 -8.12 2.55 -4.29
C ASN A 152 -6.82 3.37 -4.33
N LYS A 153 -6.48 4.08 -3.24
CA LYS A 153 -5.19 4.78 -3.14
C LYS A 153 -4.01 3.82 -3.20
N LEU A 154 -4.06 2.72 -2.47
CA LEU A 154 -2.99 1.71 -2.46
C LEU A 154 -2.82 1.07 -3.84
N SER A 155 -3.91 0.79 -4.56
CA SER A 155 -3.90 0.28 -5.93
C SER A 155 -3.15 1.18 -6.91
N LYS A 156 -3.29 2.50 -6.74
CA LYS A 156 -2.61 3.52 -7.57
C LYS A 156 -1.15 3.74 -7.16
N THR A 157 -0.82 3.47 -5.90
CA THR A 157 0.51 3.71 -5.34
C THR A 157 1.44 2.51 -5.59
N THR A 158 0.92 1.29 -5.46
CA THR A 158 1.75 0.08 -5.52
C THR A 158 2.14 -0.32 -6.94
N ASN A 159 3.42 -0.68 -7.10
CA ASN A 159 3.93 -1.34 -8.30
C ASN A 159 3.94 -2.88 -8.18
N SER A 160 3.63 -3.42 -6.99
CA SER A 160 3.65 -4.85 -6.71
C SER A 160 2.46 -5.57 -7.32
N LYS A 161 2.70 -6.52 -8.23
CA LYS A 161 1.66 -7.38 -8.80
C LYS A 161 0.92 -8.19 -7.73
N THR A 162 1.63 -8.64 -6.68
CA THR A 162 1.04 -9.38 -5.56
C THR A 162 0.09 -8.51 -4.76
N PHE A 163 0.48 -7.27 -4.44
CA PHE A 163 -0.42 -6.33 -3.79
C PHE A 163 -1.64 -6.01 -4.65
N LYS A 164 -1.46 -5.77 -5.95
CA LYS A 164 -2.60 -5.49 -6.85
C LYS A 164 -3.63 -6.62 -6.84
N LYS A 165 -3.18 -7.88 -6.88
CA LYS A 165 -4.10 -9.04 -6.78
C LYS A 165 -4.82 -9.10 -5.43
N LEU A 166 -4.09 -8.85 -4.34
CA LEU A 166 -4.68 -8.83 -3.00
C LEU A 166 -5.71 -7.70 -2.85
N ILE A 167 -5.39 -6.49 -3.36
CA ILE A 167 -6.30 -5.35 -3.33
C ILE A 167 -7.62 -5.66 -4.03
N VAL A 168 -7.59 -6.24 -5.23
CA VAL A 168 -8.80 -6.63 -5.96
C VAL A 168 -9.65 -7.62 -5.16
N LYS A 169 -9.02 -8.61 -4.54
CA LYS A 169 -9.72 -9.59 -3.69
C LYS A 169 -10.31 -8.94 -2.42
N ALA A 170 -9.55 -8.05 -1.78
CA ALA A 170 -10.01 -7.33 -0.60
C ALA A 170 -11.14 -6.35 -0.94
N ASP A 171 -11.05 -5.62 -2.05
CA ASP A 171 -12.09 -4.69 -2.51
C ASP A 171 -13.44 -5.39 -2.66
N SER A 172 -13.50 -6.53 -3.31
CA SER A 172 -14.72 -7.34 -3.45
C SER A 172 -15.30 -7.75 -2.09
N LYS A 173 -14.46 -8.26 -1.17
CA LYS A 173 -14.89 -8.70 0.17
C LYS A 173 -15.37 -7.53 1.04
N ILE A 174 -14.73 -6.38 0.95
CA ILE A 174 -15.10 -5.17 1.71
C ILE A 174 -16.40 -4.57 1.16
N ASN A 175 -16.62 -4.59 -0.16
CA ASN A 175 -17.89 -4.18 -0.77
C ASN A 175 -19.05 -5.09 -0.31
N ASP A 176 -18.82 -6.39 -0.18
CA ASP A 176 -19.80 -7.32 0.41
C ASP A 176 -20.12 -6.95 1.87
N SER A 177 -19.11 -6.62 2.67
CA SER A 177 -19.29 -6.16 4.05
C SER A 177 -20.08 -4.85 4.13
N LEU A 178 -19.83 -3.91 3.22
CA LEU A 178 -20.60 -2.68 3.09
C LEU A 178 -22.08 -2.95 2.80
N THR A 179 -22.34 -3.84 1.85
CA THR A 179 -23.70 -4.25 1.48
C THR A 179 -24.43 -4.88 2.65
N ARG A 180 -23.77 -5.80 3.37
CA ARG A 180 -24.33 -6.42 4.60
C ARG A 180 -24.65 -5.37 5.65
N THR A 181 -23.74 -4.42 5.89
CA THR A 181 -23.96 -3.33 6.88
C THR A 181 -25.18 -2.49 6.52
N LYS A 182 -25.32 -2.11 5.24
CA LYS A 182 -26.51 -1.38 4.75
C LYS A 182 -27.81 -2.15 4.99
N ASN A 183 -27.80 -3.46 4.69
CA ASN A 183 -28.96 -4.33 4.89
C ASN A 183 -29.37 -4.42 6.37
N ILE A 184 -28.40 -4.49 7.28
CA ILE A 184 -28.66 -4.51 8.73
C ILE A 184 -29.30 -3.17 9.17
N ILE A 185 -28.76 -2.04 8.73
CA ILE A 185 -29.30 -0.71 9.05
C ILE A 185 -30.76 -0.61 8.57
N ASN A 186 -31.03 -1.00 7.32
CA ASN A 186 -32.38 -0.96 6.76
C ASN A 186 -33.36 -1.85 7.57
N THR A 187 -32.92 -3.07 7.91
CA THR A 187 -33.73 -4.02 8.69
C THR A 187 -34.07 -3.48 10.09
N LEU A 188 -33.16 -2.77 10.73
CA LEU A 188 -33.40 -2.20 12.05
C LEU A 188 -34.29 -0.94 11.99
N ASN A 189 -34.20 -0.15 10.93
CA ASN A 189 -35.05 1.02 10.73
C ASN A 189 -36.50 0.68 10.39
N THR A 190 -36.75 -0.43 9.69
CA THR A 190 -38.12 -0.85 9.33
C THR A 190 -38.91 -1.49 10.48
N ASN A 191 -38.23 -1.81 11.57
CA ASN A 191 -38.84 -2.43 12.76
C ASN A 191 -39.01 -1.40 13.95
N SER A 192 -38.80 -0.12 13.67
CA SER A 192 -39.01 1.01 14.60
C SER A 192 -40.32 1.69 14.27
#